data_c3c2621e823f77a38aa6990d4faea4dd
#
_entry.id   c3c2621e823f77a38aa6990d4faea4dd
#
_cell.length_a   1.000
_cell.length_b   1.000
_cell.length_c   1.000
_cell.angle_alpha   90.00
_cell.angle_beta   90.00
_cell.angle_gamma   90.00
#
_symmetry.space_group_name_H-M   'P 1'
#
loop_
_entity.id
_entity.type
_entity.pdbx_description
1 polymer ?
#
loop_
_entity_poly.entity_id
_entity_poly.type
_entity_poly.pdbx_seq_one_letter_code
_entity_poly.pdbx_strand_id
1 'polypeptide(L)'
;MHAEQFFNAAEILWNAEGVDLSKLCIPLVVNYALSAELAMKAAEGFTNYGPVIDGIIGAATLGSSARGHKLPEVFNKLQTDTQAGISREFYLATGEPLQPLLERCADYFVQGRYAYESKGGSYDLTAIRMLAGGLLKAVKAHGLKQ
;
A
#
# COMPACT_ATOMS: atom_id res chain seq x y z
N MET A 1 2.02 9.07 7.82
CA MET A 1 1.83 8.61 6.40
C MET A 1 0.40 8.09 6.24
N HIS A 2 -0.29 8.44 5.16
CA HIS A 2 -1.67 7.95 4.93
C HIS A 2 -1.75 6.43 4.84
N ALA A 3 -0.73 5.78 4.26
CA ALA A 3 -0.66 4.32 4.20
C ALA A 3 -0.77 3.66 5.59
N GLU A 4 -0.17 4.25 6.62
CA GLU A 4 -0.26 3.74 7.99
C GLU A 4 -1.66 3.85 8.58
N GLN A 5 -2.41 4.90 8.23
CA GLN A 5 -3.78 5.07 8.73
C GLN A 5 -4.68 3.94 8.23
N PHE A 6 -4.56 3.55 6.96
CA PHE A 6 -5.31 2.43 6.40
C PHE A 6 -4.86 1.09 6.96
N PHE A 7 -3.55 0.91 7.16
CA PHE A 7 -3.02 -0.29 7.82
C PHE A 7 -3.55 -0.43 9.25
N ASN A 8 -3.48 0.64 10.04
CA ASN A 8 -3.94 0.64 11.41
C ASN A 8 -5.45 0.38 11.50
N ALA A 9 -6.26 0.95 10.60
CA ALA A 9 -7.68 0.65 10.52
C ALA A 9 -7.95 -0.83 10.26
N ALA A 10 -7.20 -1.44 9.32
CA ALA A 10 -7.29 -2.87 9.07
C ALA A 10 -6.85 -3.71 10.28
N GLU A 11 -5.77 -3.33 10.98
CA GLU A 11 -5.31 -4.03 12.19
C GLU A 11 -6.34 -3.97 13.33
N ILE A 12 -7.03 -2.85 13.50
CA ILE A 12 -8.14 -2.75 14.46
C ILE A 12 -9.25 -3.75 14.12
N LEU A 13 -9.63 -3.84 12.84
CA LEU A 13 -10.62 -4.81 12.38
C LEU A 13 -10.14 -6.25 12.52
N TRP A 14 -8.88 -6.52 12.20
CA TRP A 14 -8.27 -7.85 12.32
C TRP A 14 -8.27 -8.36 13.75
N ASN A 15 -8.00 -7.48 14.71
CA ASN A 15 -7.90 -7.82 16.13
C ASN A 15 -9.23 -7.65 16.89
N ALA A 16 -10.34 -7.32 16.24
CA ALA A 16 -11.63 -7.14 16.88
C ALA A 16 -12.11 -8.45 17.53
N GLU A 17 -12.37 -8.41 18.84
CA GLU A 17 -12.84 -9.57 19.58
C GLU A 17 -14.30 -9.92 19.23
N GLY A 18 -14.59 -11.22 19.20
CA GLY A 18 -15.95 -11.73 18.98
C GLY A 18 -16.51 -11.50 17.56
N VAL A 19 -15.65 -11.09 16.61
CA VAL A 19 -16.06 -10.84 15.23
C VAL A 19 -15.52 -11.95 14.33
N ASP A 20 -16.39 -12.49 13.49
CA ASP A 20 -16.00 -13.40 12.42
C ASP A 20 -15.30 -12.62 11.31
N LEU A 21 -14.03 -12.89 11.06
CA LEU A 21 -13.23 -12.23 10.02
C LEU A 21 -13.83 -12.39 8.62
N SER A 22 -14.61 -13.45 8.37
CA SER A 22 -15.29 -13.61 7.09
C SER A 22 -16.28 -12.48 6.80
N LYS A 23 -16.87 -11.89 7.83
CA LYS A 23 -17.80 -10.75 7.72
C LYS A 23 -17.07 -9.41 7.52
N LEU A 24 -15.77 -9.37 7.82
CA LEU A 24 -14.92 -8.21 7.66
C LEU A 24 -13.97 -8.33 6.47
N CYS A 25 -14.10 -9.36 5.65
CA CYS A 25 -13.17 -9.67 4.57
C CYS A 25 -12.97 -8.47 3.63
N ILE A 26 -14.05 -7.87 3.14
CA ILE A 26 -13.95 -6.76 2.20
C ILE A 26 -13.32 -5.51 2.83
N PRO A 27 -13.74 -5.02 4.01
CA PRO A 27 -13.06 -3.92 4.69
C PRO A 27 -11.57 -4.20 4.94
N LEU A 28 -11.20 -5.42 5.33
CA LEU A 28 -9.81 -5.81 5.54
C LEU A 28 -9.00 -5.75 4.25
N VAL A 29 -9.49 -6.40 3.18
CA VAL A 29 -8.82 -6.42 1.87
C VAL A 29 -8.62 -5.02 1.33
N VAL A 30 -9.66 -4.19 1.35
CA VAL A 30 -9.60 -2.83 0.81
C VAL A 30 -8.60 -1.98 1.59
N ASN A 31 -8.62 -2.00 2.91
CA ASN A 31 -7.72 -1.19 3.72
C ASN A 31 -6.26 -1.65 3.62
N TYR A 32 -5.99 -2.97 3.65
CA TYR A 32 -4.62 -3.48 3.47
C TYR A 32 -4.10 -3.20 2.06
N ALA A 33 -4.89 -3.44 1.02
CA ALA A 33 -4.47 -3.21 -0.36
C ALA A 33 -4.21 -1.72 -0.64
N LEU A 34 -5.06 -0.84 -0.12
CA LEU A 34 -4.86 0.60 -0.24
C LEU A 34 -3.62 1.06 0.53
N SER A 35 -3.38 0.50 1.72
CA SER A 35 -2.15 0.76 2.48
C SER A 35 -0.91 0.37 1.69
N ALA A 36 -0.89 -0.82 1.08
CA ALA A 36 0.21 -1.30 0.25
C ALA A 36 0.46 -0.38 -0.96
N GLU A 37 -0.60 0.00 -1.67
CA GLU A 37 -0.53 0.93 -2.80
C GLU A 37 0.05 2.28 -2.40
N LEU A 38 -0.47 2.88 -1.33
CA LEU A 38 -0.03 4.19 -0.85
C LEU A 38 1.40 4.17 -0.32
N ALA A 39 1.83 3.06 0.31
CA ALA A 39 3.22 2.90 0.74
C ALA A 39 4.19 2.93 -0.45
N MET A 40 3.89 2.19 -1.52
CA MET A 40 4.71 2.22 -2.73
C MET A 40 4.73 3.58 -3.40
N LYS A 41 3.57 4.25 -3.50
CA LYS A 41 3.48 5.60 -4.06
C LYS A 41 4.26 6.63 -3.23
N ALA A 42 4.32 6.46 -1.93
CA ALA A 42 5.07 7.33 -1.05
C ALA A 42 6.60 7.17 -1.17
N ALA A 43 7.07 6.02 -1.66
CA ALA A 43 8.51 5.76 -1.82
C ALA A 43 9.20 6.75 -2.76
N GLU A 44 8.47 7.24 -3.77
CA GLU A 44 8.94 8.26 -4.71
C GLU A 44 7.95 9.44 -4.75
N GLY A 45 7.27 9.70 -3.64
CA GLY A 45 6.35 10.81 -3.50
C GLY A 45 7.08 12.14 -3.50
N PHE A 46 6.46 13.16 -4.09
CA PHE A 46 6.97 14.52 -4.09
C PHE A 46 5.88 15.50 -3.66
N THR A 47 6.33 16.63 -3.10
CA THR A 47 5.43 17.71 -2.71
C THR A 47 5.56 18.85 -3.73
N ASN A 48 4.46 19.20 -4.40
CA ASN A 48 4.37 20.38 -5.22
C ASN A 48 3.80 21.53 -4.38
N TYR A 49 4.55 22.61 -4.30
CA TYR A 49 4.06 23.85 -3.69
C TYR A 49 3.36 24.70 -4.75
N GLY A 50 2.23 25.29 -4.39
CA GLY A 50 1.57 26.28 -5.23
C GLY A 50 2.44 27.52 -5.43
N PRO A 51 2.03 28.44 -6.35
CA PRO A 51 2.79 29.65 -6.63
C PRO A 51 2.90 30.53 -5.37
N VAL A 52 4.04 31.16 -5.21
CA VAL A 52 4.22 32.19 -4.16
C VAL A 52 3.59 33.48 -4.63
N ILE A 53 2.59 33.98 -3.93
CA ILE A 53 1.90 35.26 -4.20
C ILE A 53 2.02 36.08 -2.92
N ASP A 54 2.56 37.28 -3.03
CA ASP A 54 2.76 38.23 -1.91
C ASP A 54 3.49 37.61 -0.69
N GLY A 55 4.46 36.72 -0.95
CA GLY A 55 5.21 36.02 0.09
C GLY A 55 4.47 34.85 0.75
N ILE A 56 3.27 34.54 0.31
CA ILE A 56 2.47 33.38 0.79
C ILE A 56 2.65 32.22 -0.17
N ILE A 57 3.13 31.10 0.34
CA ILE A 57 3.24 29.85 -0.42
C ILE A 57 1.83 29.27 -0.58
N GLY A 58 1.43 28.97 -1.82
CA GLY A 58 0.17 28.30 -2.10
C GLY A 58 0.09 26.89 -1.50
N ALA A 59 -1.11 26.32 -1.52
CA ALA A 59 -1.35 25.00 -0.96
C ALA A 59 -0.40 23.95 -1.54
N ALA A 60 0.24 23.17 -0.67
CA ALA A 60 1.08 22.06 -1.08
C ALA A 60 0.22 20.89 -1.57
N THR A 61 0.60 20.30 -2.70
CA THR A 61 0.00 19.07 -3.21
C THR A 61 1.01 17.94 -3.20
N LEU A 62 0.60 16.77 -2.75
CA LEU A 62 1.40 15.55 -2.80
C LEU A 62 1.17 14.86 -4.15
N GLY A 63 2.25 14.43 -4.79
CA GLY A 63 2.19 13.70 -6.04
C GLY A 63 3.10 12.48 -6.02
N SER A 64 2.85 11.56 -6.93
CA SER A 64 3.68 10.39 -7.18
C SER A 64 3.67 10.08 -8.67
N SER A 65 4.80 9.61 -9.20
CA SER A 65 4.91 9.09 -10.57
C SER A 65 4.23 7.74 -10.73
N ALA A 66 4.12 6.97 -9.66
CA ALA A 66 3.50 5.64 -9.66
C ALA A 66 1.97 5.75 -9.64
N ARG A 67 1.34 5.69 -10.81
CA ARG A 67 -0.11 5.76 -10.98
C ARG A 67 -0.71 4.36 -11.17
N GLY A 68 -2.00 4.22 -10.84
CA GLY A 68 -2.77 2.99 -10.99
C GLY A 68 -3.13 2.36 -9.66
N HIS A 69 -3.79 1.21 -9.73
CA HIS A 69 -4.30 0.47 -8.56
C HIS A 69 -3.87 -1.01 -8.54
N LYS A 70 -3.29 -1.51 -9.63
CA LYS A 70 -2.72 -2.86 -9.64
C LYS A 70 -1.35 -2.84 -9.02
N LEU A 71 -1.18 -3.56 -7.92
CA LEU A 71 0.03 -3.48 -7.10
C LEU A 71 1.34 -3.78 -7.88
N PRO A 72 1.42 -4.80 -8.75
CA PRO A 72 2.63 -5.02 -9.55
C PRO A 72 2.92 -3.87 -10.51
N GLU A 73 1.90 -3.27 -11.11
CA GLU A 73 2.06 -2.14 -12.04
C GLU A 73 2.54 -0.88 -11.32
N VAL A 74 2.01 -0.61 -10.13
CA VAL A 74 2.47 0.50 -9.28
C VAL A 74 3.94 0.31 -8.91
N PHE A 75 4.32 -0.89 -8.48
CA PHE A 75 5.70 -1.21 -8.14
C PHE A 75 6.65 -1.07 -9.33
N ASN A 76 6.26 -1.57 -10.50
CA ASN A 76 7.09 -1.53 -11.72
C ASN A 76 7.28 -0.10 -12.27
N LYS A 77 6.47 0.87 -11.85
CA LYS A 77 6.63 2.29 -12.21
C LYS A 77 7.65 3.03 -11.34
N LEU A 78 8.06 2.44 -10.24
CA LEU A 78 9.14 2.99 -9.41
C LEU A 78 10.49 2.86 -10.15
N GLN A 79 11.44 3.71 -9.80
CA GLN A 79 12.81 3.61 -10.33
C GLN A 79 13.43 2.27 -9.92
N THR A 80 14.31 1.76 -10.77
CA THR A 80 14.93 0.43 -10.57
C THR A 80 15.66 0.33 -9.22
N ASP A 81 16.37 1.37 -8.80
CA ASP A 81 17.06 1.39 -7.51
C ASP A 81 16.09 1.37 -6.33
N THR A 82 14.97 2.08 -6.45
CA THR A 82 13.89 2.06 -5.46
C THR A 82 13.26 0.68 -5.36
N GLN A 83 12.96 0.05 -6.50
CA GLN A 83 12.43 -1.32 -6.54
C GLN A 83 13.38 -2.32 -5.85
N ALA A 84 14.66 -2.25 -6.17
CA ALA A 84 15.68 -3.11 -5.56
C ALA A 84 15.81 -2.88 -4.05
N GLY A 85 15.81 -1.62 -3.62
CA GLY A 85 15.88 -1.24 -2.22
C GLY A 85 14.67 -1.73 -1.42
N ILE A 86 13.47 -1.47 -1.91
CA ILE A 86 12.24 -1.92 -1.27
C ILE A 86 12.17 -3.46 -1.22
N SER A 87 12.51 -4.15 -2.30
CA SER A 87 12.49 -5.62 -2.33
C SER A 87 13.42 -6.22 -1.29
N ARG A 88 14.62 -5.65 -1.13
CA ARG A 88 15.57 -6.07 -0.11
C ARG A 88 15.05 -5.85 1.31
N GLU A 89 14.57 -4.63 1.59
CA GLU A 89 14.06 -4.28 2.93
C GLU A 89 12.80 -5.08 3.28
N PHE A 90 11.96 -5.38 2.28
CA PHE A 90 10.80 -6.24 2.45
C PHE A 90 11.20 -7.66 2.86
N TYR A 91 12.18 -8.24 2.17
CA TYR A 91 12.68 -9.57 2.50
C TYR A 91 13.29 -9.59 3.92
N LEU A 92 14.06 -8.56 4.28
CA LEU A 92 14.61 -8.45 5.64
C LEU A 92 13.52 -8.34 6.72
N ALA A 93 12.42 -7.67 6.41
CA ALA A 93 11.31 -7.48 7.35
C ALA A 93 10.39 -8.69 7.48
N THR A 94 10.20 -9.46 6.42
CA THR A 94 9.18 -10.52 6.35
C THR A 94 9.73 -11.92 6.18
N GLY A 95 10.95 -12.07 5.67
CA GLY A 95 11.51 -13.36 5.25
C GLY A 95 10.96 -13.90 3.92
N GLU A 96 10.07 -13.14 3.26
CA GLU A 96 9.40 -13.54 2.03
C GLU A 96 9.76 -12.62 0.86
N PRO A 97 9.86 -13.15 -0.37
CA PRO A 97 10.08 -12.32 -1.55
C PRO A 97 8.85 -11.46 -1.85
N LEU A 98 9.08 -10.20 -2.24
CA LEU A 98 8.00 -9.24 -2.50
C LEU A 98 7.16 -9.59 -3.74
N GLN A 99 7.81 -9.96 -4.84
CA GLN A 99 7.15 -10.11 -6.15
C GLN A 99 5.99 -11.10 -6.14
N PRO A 100 6.11 -12.32 -5.58
CA PRO A 100 5.00 -13.28 -5.55
C PRO A 100 3.79 -12.77 -4.77
N LEU A 101 4.00 -11.99 -3.70
CA LEU A 101 2.91 -11.39 -2.93
C LEU A 101 2.22 -10.26 -3.69
N LEU A 102 2.98 -9.42 -4.41
CA LEU A 102 2.41 -8.40 -5.30
C LEU A 102 1.52 -9.01 -6.36
N GLU A 103 1.96 -10.10 -6.97
CA GLU A 103 1.19 -10.80 -8.01
C GLU A 103 -0.07 -11.47 -7.45
N ARG A 104 0.03 -12.12 -6.29
CA ARG A 104 -1.11 -12.74 -5.62
C ARG A 104 -2.20 -11.74 -5.26
N CYS A 105 -1.83 -10.57 -4.80
CA CYS A 105 -2.73 -9.52 -4.33
C CYS A 105 -2.98 -8.42 -5.38
N ALA A 106 -2.60 -8.65 -6.64
CA ALA A 106 -2.53 -7.62 -7.69
C ALA A 106 -3.78 -6.75 -7.82
N ASP A 107 -4.95 -7.38 -7.81
CA ASP A 107 -6.24 -6.73 -8.07
C ASP A 107 -7.11 -6.55 -6.82
N TYR A 108 -6.58 -6.81 -5.62
CA TYR A 108 -7.38 -6.85 -4.39
C TYR A 108 -8.09 -5.53 -4.08
N PHE A 109 -7.45 -4.40 -4.32
CA PHE A 109 -8.08 -3.10 -4.09
C PHE A 109 -9.27 -2.87 -5.03
N VAL A 110 -9.09 -3.14 -6.31
CA VAL A 110 -10.15 -2.94 -7.32
C VAL A 110 -11.28 -3.94 -7.10
N GLN A 111 -10.95 -5.21 -6.92
CA GLN A 111 -11.95 -6.26 -6.67
C GLN A 111 -12.71 -6.02 -5.37
N GLY A 112 -12.03 -5.59 -4.30
CA GLY A 112 -12.66 -5.29 -3.02
C GLY A 112 -13.63 -4.11 -3.10
N ARG A 113 -13.26 -3.03 -3.79
CA ARG A 113 -14.13 -1.86 -3.98
C ARG A 113 -15.43 -2.18 -4.72
N TYR A 114 -15.36 -3.10 -5.67
CA TYR A 114 -16.50 -3.49 -6.50
C TYR A 114 -17.02 -4.88 -6.18
N ALA A 115 -16.77 -5.38 -4.97
CA ALA A 115 -17.19 -6.72 -4.55
C ALA A 115 -18.70 -6.96 -4.63
N TYR A 116 -19.50 -5.91 -4.49
CA TYR A 116 -20.95 -5.97 -4.65
C TYR A 116 -21.39 -6.24 -6.10
N GLU A 117 -20.55 -5.97 -7.08
CA GLU A 117 -20.79 -6.21 -8.51
C GLU A 117 -20.28 -7.58 -8.96
N SER A 118 -19.36 -8.19 -8.20
CA SER A 118 -18.74 -9.45 -8.56
C SER A 118 -19.43 -10.65 -7.89
N LYS A 119 -19.60 -11.71 -8.66
CA LYS A 119 -20.16 -12.99 -8.18
C LYS A 119 -19.05 -13.85 -7.53
N GLY A 120 -18.55 -13.40 -6.40
CA GLY A 120 -17.56 -14.12 -5.62
C GLY A 120 -16.12 -13.73 -5.96
N GLY A 121 -15.32 -13.58 -4.92
CA GLY A 121 -13.88 -13.40 -4.96
C GLY A 121 -13.25 -14.21 -3.84
N SER A 122 -12.04 -14.69 -4.07
CA SER A 122 -11.22 -15.32 -3.03
C SER A 122 -10.06 -14.39 -2.71
N TYR A 123 -9.89 -14.08 -1.41
CA TYR A 123 -8.82 -13.21 -0.94
C TYR A 123 -7.96 -13.94 0.10
N ASP A 124 -6.67 -13.88 -0.07
CA ASP A 124 -5.71 -14.34 0.93
C ASP A 124 -5.43 -13.18 1.90
N LEU A 125 -6.16 -13.15 3.01
CA LEU A 125 -6.06 -12.09 4.02
C LEU A 125 -4.68 -12.07 4.70
N THR A 126 -4.08 -13.22 4.92
CA THR A 126 -2.74 -13.31 5.50
C THR A 126 -1.69 -12.74 4.54
N ALA A 127 -1.80 -13.03 3.25
CA ALA A 127 -0.90 -12.50 2.23
C ALA A 127 -1.00 -10.98 2.11
N ILE A 128 -2.21 -10.42 2.04
CA ILE A 128 -2.37 -8.95 1.90
C ILE A 128 -1.96 -8.20 3.18
N ARG A 129 -2.19 -8.78 4.36
CA ARG A 129 -1.72 -8.22 5.62
C ARG A 129 -0.19 -8.19 5.68
N MET A 130 0.47 -9.30 5.32
CA MET A 130 1.93 -9.37 5.26
C MET A 130 2.50 -8.40 4.24
N LEU A 131 1.89 -8.31 3.06
CA LEU A 131 2.30 -7.39 2.01
C LEU A 131 2.22 -5.93 2.48
N ALA A 132 1.10 -5.51 3.05
CA ALA A 132 0.92 -4.15 3.52
C ALA A 132 1.88 -3.78 4.66
N GLY A 133 1.97 -4.61 5.69
CA GLY A 133 2.86 -4.39 6.82
C GLY A 133 4.34 -4.42 6.43
N GLY A 134 4.72 -5.35 5.57
CA GLY A 134 6.08 -5.47 5.04
C GLY A 134 6.48 -4.27 4.18
N LEU A 135 5.60 -3.80 3.31
CA LEU A 135 5.84 -2.61 2.48
C LEU A 135 5.98 -1.33 3.31
N LEU A 136 5.16 -1.14 4.34
CA LEU A 136 5.33 0.01 5.25
C LEU A 136 6.71 0.03 5.90
N LYS A 137 7.17 -1.11 6.40
CA LYS A 137 8.50 -1.24 6.99
C LYS A 137 9.61 -1.03 5.95
N ALA A 138 9.46 -1.64 4.78
CA ALA A 138 10.44 -1.56 3.71
C ALA A 138 10.62 -0.14 3.16
N VAL A 139 9.53 0.56 2.91
CA VAL A 139 9.56 1.95 2.41
C VAL A 139 10.18 2.89 3.44
N LYS A 140 9.85 2.74 4.73
CA LYS A 140 10.47 3.53 5.80
C LYS A 140 11.99 3.25 5.89
N ALA A 141 12.38 1.98 5.91
CA ALA A 141 13.79 1.59 6.00
C ALA A 141 14.59 2.06 4.78
N HIS A 142 14.02 1.98 3.57
CA HIS A 142 14.63 2.50 2.34
C HIS A 142 14.80 4.01 2.40
N GLY A 143 13.79 4.76 2.82
CA GLY A 143 13.83 6.21 2.96
C GLY A 143 14.87 6.73 3.96
N LEU A 144 15.15 5.97 5.02
CA LEU A 144 16.17 6.32 6.02
C LEU A 144 17.60 6.12 5.52
N LYS A 145 17.81 5.35 4.43
CA LYS A 145 19.14 5.05 3.86
C LYS A 145 19.50 5.95 2.69
N GLN A 146 18.59 6.81 2.27
CA GLN A 146 18.82 7.85 1.26
C GLN A 146 19.23 9.15 1.92
#